data_bee8fecd5f0e8e4d0d97fff44f9f9f40
#
_entry.id   bee8fecd5f0e8e4d0d97fff44f9f9f40
#
_cell.length_a   1.000
_cell.length_b   1.000
_cell.length_c   1.000
_cell.angle_alpha   90.00
_cell.angle_beta   90.00
_cell.angle_gamma   90.00
#
_symmetry.space_group_name_H-M   'P 1'
#
loop_
_entity.id
_entity.type
_entity.pdbx_description
1 polymer ?
#
loop_
_entity_poly.entity_id
_entity_poly.type
_entity_poly.pdbx_seq_one_letter_code
_entity_poly.pdbx_strand_id
1 'polypeptide(L)'
;MDYSKEYQSKLITAEKAAEMVQSGDWVDFGWANAMARDFDAALAKRANELKNVNIRGGIYMWQPEFFKTDPNGKHFTWNSWHGSGIERKMINTGNAFYASIRYSELPRYYRENVERVDVAVFQVTPMDKFGYFNFGPNASHMMAMIEKSKKVIVEVNKTMPRCLGGKESEVHISMVDHIIEGSNIPVPTVEAGGFTDIDIKVANSIVEEIPNGACLQLGIGGMPNAVGSVIADSDLKDLGVHTEMYVDAFVDMTMKGKITGAKKNIDRFRQTYAFGFGSQKMYDFMDDNPQLMSAPVDYTNDVRVISSIDDFISINNAVDIDLYGQVSSESSGFKHISGAGGQLDFVLGAYLSKGGKSFICLASTMKDKQGNLHSRIRPALKEGSIVTATRANTHYVVTEYGKVNLKGLSAWERAEKLIGIAHPDFREELIKEAEKNNIWRKSNK
;
A
#
# COMPACT_ATOMS: atom_id res chain seq x y z
N MET A 1 -18.19 8.31 -32.22
CA MET A 1 -18.20 6.88 -32.55
C MET A 1 -19.20 6.21 -31.63
N ASP A 2 -19.89 5.18 -32.08
CA ASP A 2 -20.80 4.42 -31.21
C ASP A 2 -20.18 3.05 -30.94
N TYR A 3 -19.78 2.83 -29.71
CA TYR A 3 -19.14 1.59 -29.25
C TYR A 3 -20.14 0.53 -28.75
N SER A 4 -21.45 0.81 -28.82
CA SER A 4 -22.49 -0.09 -28.30
C SER A 4 -22.47 -1.46 -28.99
N LYS A 5 -22.23 -1.52 -30.30
CA LYS A 5 -22.13 -2.78 -31.03
C LYS A 5 -20.92 -3.61 -30.63
N GLU A 6 -19.76 -2.96 -30.45
CA GLU A 6 -18.55 -3.62 -30.01
C GLU A 6 -18.71 -4.13 -28.57
N TYR A 7 -19.28 -3.31 -27.67
CA TYR A 7 -19.61 -3.71 -26.30
C TYR A 7 -20.49 -4.98 -26.29
N GLN A 8 -21.60 -4.97 -27.03
CA GLN A 8 -22.51 -6.13 -27.11
C GLN A 8 -21.83 -7.38 -27.68
N SER A 9 -20.94 -7.24 -28.66
CA SER A 9 -20.21 -8.38 -29.23
C SER A 9 -19.20 -9.03 -28.28
N LYS A 10 -18.75 -8.31 -27.24
CA LYS A 10 -17.77 -8.76 -26.23
C LYS A 10 -18.43 -9.27 -24.95
N LEU A 11 -19.75 -9.12 -24.80
CA LEU A 11 -20.48 -9.55 -23.61
C LEU A 11 -20.47 -11.07 -23.47
N ILE A 12 -20.07 -11.53 -22.29
CA ILE A 12 -20.14 -12.93 -21.88
C ILE A 12 -20.56 -13.04 -20.42
N THR A 13 -20.99 -14.23 -19.99
CA THR A 13 -21.22 -14.50 -18.56
C THR A 13 -19.91 -14.78 -17.82
N ALA A 14 -19.93 -14.67 -16.49
CA ALA A 14 -18.78 -15.02 -15.66
C ALA A 14 -18.37 -16.49 -15.83
N GLU A 15 -19.34 -17.40 -16.02
CA GLU A 15 -19.09 -18.81 -16.28
C GLU A 15 -18.34 -19.01 -17.61
N LYS A 16 -18.78 -18.32 -18.69
CA LYS A 16 -18.10 -18.38 -19.99
C LYS A 16 -16.69 -17.82 -19.92
N ALA A 17 -16.49 -16.76 -19.15
CA ALA A 17 -15.16 -16.22 -18.91
C ALA A 17 -14.27 -17.22 -18.14
N ALA A 18 -14.80 -17.84 -17.08
CA ALA A 18 -14.11 -18.87 -16.32
C ALA A 18 -13.76 -20.11 -17.16
N GLU A 19 -14.60 -20.51 -18.13
CA GLU A 19 -14.31 -21.62 -19.08
C GLU A 19 -13.04 -21.38 -19.91
N MET A 20 -12.59 -20.14 -20.05
CA MET A 20 -11.38 -19.80 -20.81
C MET A 20 -10.09 -20.13 -20.05
N VAL A 21 -10.16 -20.28 -18.72
CA VAL A 21 -9.02 -20.67 -17.90
C VAL A 21 -8.73 -22.15 -18.09
N GLN A 22 -7.45 -22.46 -18.33
CA GLN A 22 -6.95 -23.82 -18.51
C GLN A 22 -5.98 -24.21 -17.39
N SER A 23 -5.77 -25.48 -17.21
CA SER A 23 -4.76 -26.00 -16.29
C SER A 23 -3.37 -25.44 -16.63
N GLY A 24 -2.67 -24.96 -15.61
CA GLY A 24 -1.35 -24.35 -15.76
C GLY A 24 -1.37 -22.85 -16.12
N ASP A 25 -2.52 -22.22 -16.26
CA ASP A 25 -2.62 -20.78 -16.56
C ASP A 25 -2.24 -19.90 -15.38
N TRP A 26 -1.82 -18.68 -15.70
CA TRP A 26 -1.69 -17.55 -14.79
C TRP A 26 -2.89 -16.61 -14.96
N VAL A 27 -3.69 -16.51 -13.90
CA VAL A 27 -4.85 -15.62 -13.82
C VAL A 27 -4.50 -14.46 -12.91
N ASP A 28 -4.66 -13.24 -13.39
CA ASP A 28 -4.32 -12.03 -12.65
C ASP A 28 -5.58 -11.19 -12.36
N PHE A 29 -5.81 -10.91 -11.09
CA PHE A 29 -6.95 -10.12 -10.63
C PHE A 29 -6.62 -8.64 -10.39
N GLY A 30 -5.40 -8.23 -10.66
CA GLY A 30 -4.94 -6.86 -10.44
C GLY A 30 -4.72 -6.55 -8.96
N TRP A 31 -5.26 -5.42 -8.49
CA TRP A 31 -4.89 -4.84 -7.19
C TRP A 31 -6.12 -4.41 -6.39
N ALA A 32 -6.11 -4.71 -5.08
CA ALA A 32 -7.08 -4.23 -4.09
C ALA A 32 -8.55 -4.44 -4.53
N ASN A 33 -9.31 -3.36 -4.64
CA ASN A 33 -10.72 -3.37 -5.02
C ASN A 33 -10.98 -3.60 -6.52
N ALA A 34 -9.95 -3.84 -7.33
CA ALA A 34 -10.11 -4.24 -8.73
C ALA A 34 -10.46 -5.74 -8.92
N MET A 35 -10.41 -6.56 -7.89
CA MET A 35 -10.68 -7.99 -8.01
C MET A 35 -12.11 -8.27 -8.51
N ALA A 36 -12.22 -9.03 -9.61
CA ALA A 36 -13.50 -9.45 -10.21
C ALA A 36 -14.18 -10.53 -9.34
N ARG A 37 -15.37 -10.24 -8.80
CA ARG A 37 -16.05 -11.08 -7.81
C ARG A 37 -16.88 -12.18 -8.42
N ASP A 38 -17.62 -11.88 -9.48
CA ASP A 38 -18.46 -12.87 -10.16
C ASP A 38 -17.60 -13.87 -10.92
N PHE A 39 -16.51 -13.39 -11.53
CA PHE A 39 -15.53 -14.29 -12.15
C PHE A 39 -14.85 -15.20 -11.13
N ASP A 40 -14.43 -14.69 -9.96
CA ASP A 40 -13.84 -15.50 -8.89
C ASP A 40 -14.80 -16.64 -8.46
N ALA A 41 -16.07 -16.31 -8.27
CA ALA A 41 -17.10 -17.30 -7.92
C ALA A 41 -17.30 -18.35 -9.02
N ALA A 42 -17.24 -17.94 -10.28
CA ALA A 42 -17.36 -18.86 -11.42
C ALA A 42 -16.11 -19.75 -11.58
N LEU A 43 -14.91 -19.18 -11.41
CA LEU A 43 -13.65 -19.92 -11.46
C LEU A 43 -13.56 -20.95 -10.35
N ALA A 44 -13.98 -20.60 -9.13
CA ALA A 44 -13.99 -21.50 -7.98
C ALA A 44 -14.81 -22.77 -8.22
N LYS A 45 -15.94 -22.69 -8.93
CA LYS A 45 -16.78 -23.85 -9.29
C LYS A 45 -16.03 -24.88 -10.17
N ARG A 46 -14.99 -24.44 -10.88
CA ARG A 46 -14.17 -25.27 -11.77
C ARG A 46 -12.95 -25.91 -11.09
N ALA A 47 -12.80 -25.77 -9.77
CA ALA A 47 -11.64 -26.28 -9.05
C ALA A 47 -11.31 -27.74 -9.40
N ASN A 48 -12.31 -28.64 -9.41
CA ASN A 48 -12.10 -30.07 -9.70
C ASN A 48 -11.71 -30.39 -11.16
N GLU A 49 -11.90 -29.44 -12.07
CA GLU A 49 -11.56 -29.59 -13.50
C GLU A 49 -10.13 -29.10 -13.80
N LEU A 50 -9.63 -28.18 -12.98
CA LEU A 50 -8.39 -27.44 -13.20
C LEU A 50 -7.25 -27.98 -12.33
N LYS A 51 -6.02 -27.85 -12.82
CA LYS A 51 -4.79 -28.19 -12.10
C LYS A 51 -3.72 -27.13 -12.33
N ASN A 52 -2.97 -26.82 -11.26
CA ASN A 52 -1.81 -25.92 -11.32
C ASN A 52 -2.15 -24.53 -11.88
N VAL A 53 -3.33 -24.00 -11.60
CA VAL A 53 -3.65 -22.61 -11.97
C VAL A 53 -3.01 -21.67 -10.96
N ASN A 54 -2.24 -20.71 -11.45
CA ASN A 54 -1.58 -19.71 -10.63
C ASN A 54 -2.44 -18.45 -10.58
N ILE A 55 -2.85 -18.08 -9.38
CA ILE A 55 -3.61 -16.84 -9.13
C ILE A 55 -2.64 -15.76 -8.68
N ARG A 56 -2.75 -14.57 -9.27
CA ARG A 56 -1.93 -13.39 -8.94
C ARG A 56 -2.82 -12.20 -8.60
N GLY A 57 -2.33 -11.34 -7.72
CA GLY A 57 -2.98 -10.11 -7.31
C GLY A 57 -2.34 -9.58 -6.02
N GLY A 58 -2.98 -8.62 -5.38
CA GLY A 58 -2.49 -8.10 -4.09
C GLY A 58 -3.55 -7.29 -3.36
N ILE A 59 -3.45 -7.28 -2.03
CA ILE A 59 -4.37 -6.59 -1.11
C ILE A 59 -5.82 -7.02 -1.33
N TYR A 60 -6.08 -8.33 -1.20
CA TYR A 60 -7.45 -8.82 -1.27
C TYR A 60 -8.27 -8.30 -0.08
N MET A 61 -9.43 -7.75 -0.38
CA MET A 61 -10.30 -7.10 0.60
C MET A 61 -11.38 -8.04 1.16
N TRP A 62 -11.50 -9.23 0.59
CA TRP A 62 -12.37 -10.32 1.04
C TRP A 62 -11.69 -11.65 0.75
N GLN A 63 -12.13 -12.69 1.46
CA GLN A 63 -11.62 -14.03 1.20
C GLN A 63 -12.13 -14.53 -0.14
N PRO A 64 -11.24 -14.81 -1.12
CA PRO A 64 -11.64 -15.25 -2.45
C PRO A 64 -12.39 -16.58 -2.44
N GLU A 65 -13.31 -16.77 -3.39
CA GLU A 65 -14.07 -18.02 -3.54
C GLU A 65 -13.18 -19.17 -4.00
N PHE A 66 -12.20 -18.91 -4.88
CA PHE A 66 -11.21 -19.92 -5.28
C PHE A 66 -10.46 -20.49 -4.06
N PHE A 67 -10.16 -19.66 -3.08
CA PHE A 67 -9.49 -20.10 -1.86
C PHE A 67 -10.43 -20.84 -0.90
N LYS A 68 -11.69 -20.41 -0.78
CA LYS A 68 -12.68 -21.11 0.05
C LYS A 68 -12.94 -22.53 -0.46
N THR A 69 -12.94 -22.68 -1.78
CA THR A 69 -13.19 -23.98 -2.46
C THR A 69 -11.95 -24.88 -2.43
N ASP A 70 -10.76 -24.31 -2.54
CA ASP A 70 -9.48 -25.04 -2.52
C ASP A 70 -8.53 -24.54 -1.41
N PRO A 71 -8.88 -24.69 -0.13
CA PRO A 71 -8.13 -24.13 1.00
C PRO A 71 -6.74 -24.76 1.18
N ASN A 72 -6.47 -25.88 0.52
CA ASN A 72 -5.19 -26.61 0.57
C ASN A 72 -4.32 -26.37 -0.66
N GLY A 73 -4.74 -25.52 -1.61
CA GLY A 73 -3.96 -25.17 -2.80
C GLY A 73 -3.69 -26.36 -3.74
N LYS A 74 -4.63 -27.30 -3.87
CA LYS A 74 -4.48 -28.46 -4.75
C LYS A 74 -4.66 -28.12 -6.23
N HIS A 75 -5.46 -27.12 -6.52
CA HIS A 75 -5.86 -26.70 -7.86
C HIS A 75 -5.34 -25.31 -8.19
N PHE A 76 -5.37 -24.40 -7.20
CA PHE A 76 -4.97 -22.99 -7.31
C PHE A 76 -3.77 -22.69 -6.43
N THR A 77 -2.73 -22.09 -7.00
CA THR A 77 -1.60 -21.54 -6.24
C THR A 77 -1.76 -20.05 -6.12
N TRP A 78 -1.93 -19.55 -4.90
CA TRP A 78 -2.13 -18.12 -4.66
C TRP A 78 -0.81 -17.38 -4.47
N ASN A 79 -0.49 -16.48 -5.41
CA ASN A 79 0.69 -15.63 -5.40
C ASN A 79 0.26 -14.18 -5.17
N SER A 80 0.72 -13.54 -4.09
CA SER A 80 0.34 -12.18 -3.75
C SER A 80 1.51 -11.22 -3.81
N TRP A 81 1.27 -10.04 -4.37
CA TRP A 81 2.22 -8.92 -4.37
C TRP A 81 2.28 -8.17 -3.04
N HIS A 82 1.33 -8.43 -2.12
CA HIS A 82 1.31 -7.78 -0.81
C HIS A 82 0.49 -8.60 0.19
N GLY A 83 0.94 -8.64 1.45
CA GLY A 83 0.25 -9.37 2.52
C GLY A 83 -0.79 -8.51 3.25
N SER A 84 -2.03 -8.43 2.78
CA SER A 84 -3.15 -7.86 3.54
C SER A 84 -3.53 -8.70 4.76
N GLY A 85 -4.56 -8.30 5.48
CA GLY A 85 -5.04 -9.06 6.63
C GLY A 85 -5.44 -10.50 6.31
N ILE A 86 -5.99 -10.72 5.11
CA ILE A 86 -6.44 -12.04 4.62
C ILE A 86 -5.23 -12.85 4.16
N GLU A 87 -4.43 -12.30 3.25
CA GLU A 87 -3.24 -12.98 2.72
C GLU A 87 -2.24 -13.33 3.82
N ARG A 88 -2.05 -12.45 4.82
CA ARG A 88 -1.18 -12.70 5.97
C ARG A 88 -1.48 -14.02 6.65
N LYS A 89 -2.76 -14.32 6.88
CA LYS A 89 -3.18 -15.59 7.47
C LYS A 89 -2.78 -16.76 6.57
N MET A 90 -3.01 -16.62 5.27
CA MET A 90 -2.75 -17.66 4.28
C MET A 90 -1.26 -17.88 4.06
N ILE A 91 -0.47 -16.82 3.97
CA ILE A 91 0.99 -16.88 3.85
C ILE A 91 1.61 -17.58 5.06
N ASN A 92 1.18 -17.23 6.28
CA ASN A 92 1.70 -17.85 7.50
C ASN A 92 1.29 -19.33 7.68
N THR A 93 0.35 -19.84 6.90
CA THR A 93 -0.04 -21.26 6.88
C THR A 93 0.47 -22.01 5.64
N GLY A 94 1.20 -21.36 4.76
CA GLY A 94 1.74 -21.96 3.52
C GLY A 94 0.69 -22.16 2.41
N ASN A 95 -0.46 -21.48 2.52
CA ASN A 95 -1.56 -21.58 1.54
C ASN A 95 -1.60 -20.42 0.55
N ALA A 96 -0.72 -19.44 0.71
CA ALA A 96 -0.44 -18.37 -0.24
C ALA A 96 1.04 -18.01 -0.16
N PHE A 97 1.57 -17.38 -1.20
CA PHE A 97 2.97 -17.02 -1.32
C PHE A 97 3.12 -15.53 -1.62
N TYR A 98 3.98 -14.87 -0.87
CA TYR A 98 4.31 -13.47 -1.11
C TYR A 98 5.42 -13.36 -2.17
N ALA A 99 5.16 -12.58 -3.21
CA ALA A 99 6.14 -12.24 -4.23
C ALA A 99 6.75 -10.86 -3.90
N SER A 100 8.02 -10.86 -3.51
CA SER A 100 8.69 -9.65 -3.00
C SER A 100 9.15 -8.74 -4.12
N ILE A 101 8.65 -7.50 -4.12
CA ILE A 101 9.07 -6.43 -5.04
C ILE A 101 8.75 -5.07 -4.40
N ARG A 102 9.51 -4.02 -4.70
CA ARG A 102 9.09 -2.66 -4.41
C ARG A 102 7.94 -2.28 -5.33
N TYR A 103 6.94 -1.64 -4.79
CA TYR A 103 5.71 -1.39 -5.53
C TYR A 103 5.92 -0.50 -6.77
N SER A 104 6.85 0.45 -6.71
CA SER A 104 7.22 1.28 -7.87
C SER A 104 7.74 0.48 -9.07
N GLU A 105 8.31 -0.71 -8.84
CA GLU A 105 8.93 -1.53 -9.87
C GLU A 105 7.92 -2.46 -10.58
N LEU A 106 6.72 -2.60 -10.02
CA LEU A 106 5.76 -3.59 -10.47
C LEU A 106 5.32 -3.40 -11.94
N PRO A 107 4.99 -2.18 -12.44
CA PRO A 107 4.65 -2.00 -13.85
C PRO A 107 5.79 -2.40 -14.79
N ARG A 108 7.03 -2.03 -14.48
CA ARG A 108 8.20 -2.43 -15.25
C ARG A 108 8.39 -3.94 -15.22
N TYR A 109 8.22 -4.56 -14.04
CA TYR A 109 8.35 -6.00 -13.89
C TYR A 109 7.36 -6.76 -14.77
N TYR A 110 6.09 -6.31 -14.84
CA TYR A 110 5.11 -6.88 -15.77
C TYR A 110 5.55 -6.77 -17.23
N ARG A 111 5.99 -5.60 -17.64
CA ARG A 111 6.39 -5.33 -19.02
C ARG A 111 7.63 -6.11 -19.47
N GLU A 112 8.61 -6.27 -18.58
CA GLU A 112 9.93 -6.80 -18.91
C GLU A 112 10.18 -8.24 -18.43
N ASN A 113 9.68 -8.65 -17.27
CA ASN A 113 10.10 -9.86 -16.58
C ASN A 113 8.98 -10.87 -16.30
N VAL A 114 7.72 -10.49 -16.25
CA VAL A 114 6.63 -11.46 -16.13
C VAL A 114 6.59 -12.29 -17.40
N GLU A 115 6.75 -13.60 -17.29
CA GLU A 115 6.77 -14.49 -18.46
C GLU A 115 5.42 -14.46 -19.17
N ARG A 116 4.32 -14.57 -18.42
CA ARG A 116 2.97 -14.57 -18.96
C ARG A 116 1.90 -14.14 -17.96
N VAL A 117 0.84 -13.57 -18.50
CA VAL A 117 -0.48 -13.46 -17.90
C VAL A 117 -1.45 -14.06 -18.93
N ASP A 118 -2.02 -15.22 -18.64
CA ASP A 118 -2.91 -15.90 -19.60
C ASP A 118 -4.29 -15.24 -19.61
N VAL A 119 -4.80 -14.88 -18.42
CA VAL A 119 -6.06 -14.15 -18.26
C VAL A 119 -5.86 -13.04 -17.22
N ALA A 120 -6.06 -11.79 -17.61
CA ALA A 120 -6.30 -10.69 -16.69
C ALA A 120 -7.79 -10.48 -16.55
N VAL A 121 -8.29 -10.42 -15.32
CA VAL A 121 -9.70 -10.19 -15.05
C VAL A 121 -9.88 -9.27 -13.86
N PHE A 122 -10.56 -8.15 -14.05
CA PHE A 122 -10.65 -7.11 -13.02
C PHE A 122 -11.91 -6.27 -13.17
N GLN A 123 -12.32 -5.62 -12.08
CA GLN A 123 -13.46 -4.71 -12.06
C GLN A 123 -13.12 -3.35 -12.66
N VAL A 124 -14.12 -2.77 -13.31
CA VAL A 124 -14.08 -1.44 -13.91
C VAL A 124 -15.42 -0.73 -13.75
N THR A 125 -15.44 0.60 -13.94
CA THR A 125 -16.69 1.36 -14.06
C THR A 125 -17.45 0.98 -15.33
N PRO A 126 -18.73 1.37 -15.48
CA PRO A 126 -19.41 1.34 -16.77
C PRO A 126 -18.60 2.06 -17.87
N MET A 127 -18.70 1.56 -19.11
CA MET A 127 -18.05 2.18 -20.25
C MET A 127 -18.63 3.59 -20.51
N ASP A 128 -17.76 4.54 -20.75
CA ASP A 128 -18.18 5.89 -21.14
C ASP A 128 -18.55 5.98 -22.61
N LYS A 129 -19.07 7.15 -23.03
CA LYS A 129 -19.49 7.40 -24.43
C LYS A 129 -18.33 7.37 -25.45
N PHE A 130 -17.09 7.37 -24.97
CA PHE A 130 -15.88 7.33 -25.80
C PHE A 130 -15.25 5.94 -25.86
N GLY A 131 -15.85 4.94 -25.22
CA GLY A 131 -15.38 3.55 -25.19
C GLY A 131 -14.36 3.24 -24.10
N TYR A 132 -14.25 4.06 -23.07
CA TYR A 132 -13.31 3.83 -21.97
C TYR A 132 -14.00 3.27 -20.73
N PHE A 133 -13.31 2.35 -20.09
CA PHE A 133 -13.61 1.84 -18.75
C PHE A 133 -12.58 2.40 -17.77
N ASN A 134 -13.03 3.04 -16.70
CA ASN A 134 -12.14 3.56 -15.67
C ASN A 134 -11.83 2.48 -14.64
N PHE A 135 -10.58 2.44 -14.14
CA PHE A 135 -10.16 1.47 -13.13
C PHE A 135 -10.68 1.77 -11.72
N GLY A 136 -11.50 2.80 -11.58
CA GLY A 136 -11.96 3.26 -10.27
C GLY A 136 -10.80 3.75 -9.40
N PRO A 137 -10.81 3.50 -8.10
CA PRO A 137 -9.79 4.01 -7.20
C PRO A 137 -8.45 3.24 -7.32
N ASN A 138 -8.01 2.81 -8.52
CA ASN A 138 -6.95 1.81 -8.63
C ASN A 138 -6.22 1.82 -9.98
N ALA A 139 -5.42 2.85 -10.27
CA ALA A 139 -4.53 2.84 -11.45
C ALA A 139 -3.37 1.84 -11.27
N SER A 140 -2.68 1.89 -10.12
CA SER A 140 -1.66 0.92 -9.72
C SER A 140 -0.75 0.46 -10.88
N HIS A 141 -0.79 -0.83 -11.21
CA HIS A 141 -0.07 -1.45 -12.33
C HIS A 141 -1.03 -2.02 -13.39
N MET A 142 -2.30 -1.60 -13.36
CA MET A 142 -3.34 -2.21 -14.16
C MET A 142 -3.02 -2.21 -15.66
N MET A 143 -2.53 -1.09 -16.19
CA MET A 143 -2.20 -0.99 -17.61
C MET A 143 -1.05 -1.92 -18.01
N ALA A 144 -0.01 -2.02 -17.19
CA ALA A 144 1.10 -2.93 -17.45
C ALA A 144 0.68 -4.41 -17.43
N MET A 145 -0.27 -4.77 -16.54
CA MET A 145 -0.89 -6.09 -16.53
C MET A 145 -1.67 -6.35 -17.81
N ILE A 146 -2.49 -5.40 -18.26
CA ILE A 146 -3.28 -5.48 -19.50
C ILE A 146 -2.36 -5.69 -20.70
N GLU A 147 -1.31 -4.88 -20.85
CA GLU A 147 -0.35 -4.95 -21.95
C GLU A 147 0.35 -6.31 -22.05
N LYS A 148 0.51 -7.01 -20.92
CA LYS A 148 1.16 -8.33 -20.85
C LYS A 148 0.20 -9.49 -21.09
N SER A 149 -1.08 -9.26 -20.97
CA SER A 149 -2.10 -10.31 -20.93
C SER A 149 -2.43 -10.88 -22.31
N LYS A 150 -2.64 -12.19 -22.39
CA LYS A 150 -3.15 -12.85 -23.61
C LYS A 150 -4.65 -12.64 -23.79
N LYS A 151 -5.39 -12.55 -22.68
CA LYS A 151 -6.83 -12.26 -22.65
C LYS A 151 -7.09 -11.24 -21.58
N VAL A 152 -7.83 -10.21 -21.92
CA VAL A 152 -8.25 -9.13 -21.03
C VAL A 152 -9.77 -9.19 -20.87
N ILE A 153 -10.23 -9.42 -19.66
CA ILE A 153 -11.64 -9.51 -19.30
C ILE A 153 -11.93 -8.42 -18.26
N VAL A 154 -12.94 -7.61 -18.51
CA VAL A 154 -13.41 -6.64 -17.52
C VAL A 154 -14.74 -7.06 -16.94
N GLU A 155 -14.89 -6.88 -15.62
CA GLU A 155 -16.16 -7.06 -14.90
C GLU A 155 -16.69 -5.68 -14.52
N VAL A 156 -17.77 -5.26 -15.18
CA VAL A 156 -18.36 -3.93 -14.99
C VAL A 156 -19.11 -3.88 -13.66
N ASN A 157 -18.74 -2.90 -12.83
CA ASN A 157 -19.40 -2.63 -11.55
C ASN A 157 -19.90 -1.18 -11.50
N LYS A 158 -21.22 -1.00 -11.46
CA LYS A 158 -21.88 0.33 -11.44
C LYS A 158 -21.70 1.07 -10.11
N THR A 159 -21.26 0.38 -9.05
CA THR A 159 -21.01 1.00 -7.74
C THR A 159 -19.59 1.52 -7.59
N MET A 160 -18.72 1.27 -8.57
CA MET A 160 -17.34 1.73 -8.56
C MET A 160 -17.28 3.23 -8.89
N PRO A 161 -16.61 4.07 -8.06
CA PRO A 161 -16.45 5.49 -8.35
C PRO A 161 -15.58 5.68 -9.59
N ARG A 162 -15.92 6.66 -10.42
CA ARG A 162 -15.08 7.07 -11.54
C ARG A 162 -13.98 7.99 -11.04
N CYS A 163 -12.75 7.48 -10.98
CA CYS A 163 -11.61 8.21 -10.45
C CYS A 163 -10.81 8.86 -11.58
N LEU A 164 -10.80 10.19 -11.60
CA LEU A 164 -10.09 10.93 -12.63
C LEU A 164 -8.59 10.76 -12.49
N GLY A 165 -7.91 10.60 -13.61
CA GLY A 165 -6.47 10.40 -13.67
C GLY A 165 -5.81 11.19 -14.81
N GLY A 166 -4.49 11.22 -14.79
CA GLY A 166 -3.70 11.87 -15.84
C GLY A 166 -3.14 10.88 -16.86
N LYS A 167 -2.84 9.66 -16.42
CA LYS A 167 -2.18 8.63 -17.23
C LYS A 167 -2.54 7.26 -16.70
N GLU A 168 -2.85 6.34 -17.60
CA GLU A 168 -3.09 4.92 -17.28
C GLU A 168 -4.17 4.68 -16.19
N SER A 169 -5.20 5.52 -16.12
CA SER A 169 -6.31 5.39 -15.17
C SER A 169 -7.54 4.70 -15.77
N GLU A 170 -7.49 4.34 -17.04
CA GLU A 170 -8.60 3.77 -17.80
C GLU A 170 -8.12 2.93 -18.98
N VAL A 171 -8.97 2.03 -19.48
CA VAL A 171 -8.70 1.18 -20.63
C VAL A 171 -9.77 1.36 -21.70
N HIS A 172 -9.36 1.48 -22.98
CA HIS A 172 -10.27 1.56 -24.08
C HIS A 172 -10.78 0.16 -24.48
N ILE A 173 -12.04 0.07 -24.90
CA ILE A 173 -12.70 -1.20 -25.25
C ILE A 173 -11.93 -2.01 -26.31
N SER A 174 -11.14 -1.38 -27.17
CA SER A 174 -10.32 -2.09 -28.17
C SER A 174 -9.20 -2.95 -27.55
N MET A 175 -8.84 -2.73 -26.28
CA MET A 175 -7.86 -3.52 -25.53
C MET A 175 -8.53 -4.58 -24.64
N VAL A 176 -9.84 -4.70 -24.67
CA VAL A 176 -10.63 -5.64 -23.88
C VAL A 176 -11.16 -6.72 -24.81
N ASP A 177 -10.93 -7.98 -24.46
CA ASP A 177 -11.45 -9.12 -25.25
C ASP A 177 -12.89 -9.44 -24.89
N HIS A 178 -13.21 -9.45 -23.60
CA HIS A 178 -14.54 -9.81 -23.11
C HIS A 178 -14.98 -8.91 -21.95
N ILE A 179 -16.30 -8.78 -21.82
CA ILE A 179 -16.97 -7.95 -20.83
C ILE A 179 -17.97 -8.81 -20.06
N ILE A 180 -17.90 -8.76 -18.73
CA ILE A 180 -18.90 -9.31 -17.82
C ILE A 180 -19.70 -8.15 -17.25
N GLU A 181 -21.03 -8.17 -17.36
CA GLU A 181 -21.85 -7.28 -16.56
C GLU A 181 -21.98 -7.88 -15.16
N GLY A 182 -21.21 -7.33 -14.22
CA GLY A 182 -21.13 -7.84 -12.86
C GLY A 182 -22.41 -7.63 -12.05
N SER A 183 -22.53 -8.36 -10.94
CA SER A 183 -23.67 -8.29 -10.01
C SER A 183 -23.73 -6.96 -9.23
N ASN A 184 -22.82 -6.04 -9.47
CA ASN A 184 -22.74 -4.72 -8.82
C ASN A 184 -22.63 -4.80 -7.29
N ILE A 185 -21.88 -5.78 -6.80
CA ILE A 185 -21.55 -5.84 -5.37
C ILE A 185 -20.78 -4.58 -5.01
N PRO A 186 -21.18 -3.85 -3.95
CA PRO A 186 -20.50 -2.62 -3.55
C PRO A 186 -19.00 -2.80 -3.36
N VAL A 187 -18.23 -1.80 -3.76
CA VAL A 187 -16.78 -1.76 -3.50
C VAL A 187 -16.56 -1.90 -1.99
N PRO A 188 -15.72 -2.83 -1.55
CA PRO A 188 -15.48 -3.03 -0.13
C PRO A 188 -14.96 -1.76 0.56
N THR A 189 -15.50 -1.46 1.71
CA THR A 189 -15.08 -0.34 2.54
C THR A 189 -14.23 -0.82 3.72
N VAL A 190 -13.35 0.04 4.19
CA VAL A 190 -12.66 -0.10 5.47
C VAL A 190 -12.88 1.17 6.27
N GLU A 191 -13.52 1.02 7.41
CA GLU A 191 -13.64 2.13 8.34
C GLU A 191 -12.26 2.54 8.85
N ALA A 192 -12.05 3.85 8.95
CA ALA A 192 -10.85 4.38 9.57
C ALA A 192 -10.73 3.83 10.99
N GLY A 193 -9.72 3.00 11.24
CA GLY A 193 -9.47 2.46 12.58
C GLY A 193 -9.28 3.60 13.59
N GLY A 194 -9.77 3.41 14.81
CA GLY A 194 -9.48 4.33 15.91
C GLY A 194 -7.98 4.45 16.18
N PHE A 195 -7.60 5.50 16.85
CA PHE A 195 -6.22 5.73 17.30
C PHE A 195 -6.16 5.89 18.81
N THR A 196 -5.01 5.60 19.39
CA THR A 196 -4.75 5.62 20.84
C THR A 196 -4.08 6.93 21.26
N ASP A 197 -4.00 7.18 22.57
CA ASP A 197 -3.21 8.31 23.11
C ASP A 197 -1.73 8.24 22.73
N ILE A 198 -1.19 7.02 22.54
CA ILE A 198 0.16 6.82 22.01
C ILE A 198 0.27 7.35 20.59
N ASP A 199 -0.70 7.03 19.74
CA ASP A 199 -0.73 7.50 18.36
C ASP A 199 -0.80 9.04 18.29
N ILE A 200 -1.59 9.67 19.16
CA ILE A 200 -1.67 11.14 19.26
C ILE A 200 -0.34 11.76 19.67
N LYS A 201 0.37 11.19 20.64
CA LYS A 201 1.68 11.71 21.05
C LYS A 201 2.69 11.65 19.91
N VAL A 202 2.74 10.54 19.19
CA VAL A 202 3.60 10.40 18.01
C VAL A 202 3.19 11.39 16.93
N ALA A 203 1.88 11.52 16.64
CA ALA A 203 1.35 12.44 15.65
C ALA A 203 1.74 13.90 15.94
N ASN A 204 1.60 14.37 17.17
CA ASN A 204 2.00 15.70 17.58
C ASN A 204 3.49 15.95 17.30
N SER A 205 4.36 15.00 17.66
CA SER A 205 5.80 15.11 17.41
C SER A 205 6.16 15.19 15.94
N ILE A 206 5.37 14.58 15.05
CA ILE A 206 5.56 14.63 13.59
C ILE A 206 5.05 15.96 13.05
N VAL A 207 3.86 16.40 13.46
CA VAL A 207 3.20 17.60 12.93
C VAL A 207 4.05 18.86 13.18
N GLU A 208 4.77 18.93 14.29
CA GLU A 208 5.75 20.00 14.58
C GLU A 208 6.83 20.14 13.48
N GLU A 209 7.13 19.08 12.74
CA GLU A 209 8.17 19.04 11.70
C GLU A 209 7.63 19.35 10.29
N ILE A 210 6.32 19.52 10.13
CA ILE A 210 5.66 19.73 8.85
C ILE A 210 5.55 21.24 8.57
N PRO A 211 6.20 21.78 7.53
CA PRO A 211 6.01 23.15 7.15
C PRO A 211 4.69 23.37 6.38
N ASN A 212 4.20 24.61 6.37
CA ASN A 212 3.12 24.99 5.47
C ASN A 212 3.53 24.74 4.01
N GLY A 213 2.64 24.20 3.21
CA GLY A 213 2.88 23.88 1.82
C GLY A 213 3.56 22.53 1.58
N ALA A 214 3.91 21.78 2.63
CA ALA A 214 4.49 20.44 2.51
C ALA A 214 3.60 19.49 1.71
N CYS A 215 4.21 18.55 0.99
CA CYS A 215 3.51 17.48 0.29
C CYS A 215 3.56 16.19 1.11
N LEU A 216 2.42 15.59 1.34
CA LEU A 216 2.24 14.47 2.28
C LEU A 216 2.07 13.12 1.59
N GLN A 217 2.71 12.09 2.16
CA GLN A 217 2.36 10.68 2.01
C GLN A 217 2.07 10.10 3.39
N LEU A 218 0.95 9.43 3.51
CA LEU A 218 0.54 8.70 4.72
C LEU A 218 0.43 7.20 4.43
N GLY A 219 0.90 6.38 5.37
CA GLY A 219 0.58 4.95 5.38
C GLY A 219 -0.84 4.66 5.88
N ILE A 220 -1.10 3.41 6.26
CA ILE A 220 -2.39 2.95 6.80
C ILE A 220 -2.29 2.63 8.29
N GLY A 221 -3.44 2.69 8.97
CA GLY A 221 -3.60 2.28 10.38
C GLY A 221 -3.80 3.45 11.33
N GLY A 222 -3.82 3.16 12.63
CA GLY A 222 -4.14 4.12 13.68
C GLY A 222 -3.22 5.34 13.70
N MET A 223 -1.91 5.13 13.55
CA MET A 223 -0.92 6.20 13.57
C MET A 223 -1.09 7.23 12.43
N PRO A 224 -1.16 6.84 11.16
CA PRO A 224 -1.44 7.78 10.07
C PRO A 224 -2.79 8.49 10.21
N ASN A 225 -3.81 7.80 10.73
CA ASN A 225 -5.12 8.42 11.03
C ASN A 225 -4.98 9.49 12.13
N ALA A 226 -4.19 9.23 13.19
CA ALA A 226 -3.90 10.21 14.23
C ALA A 226 -3.18 11.44 13.66
N VAL A 227 -2.18 11.23 12.79
CA VAL A 227 -1.46 12.33 12.12
C VAL A 227 -2.45 13.18 11.29
N GLY A 228 -3.29 12.54 10.48
CA GLY A 228 -4.32 13.22 9.71
C GLY A 228 -5.28 14.05 10.58
N SER A 229 -5.71 13.50 11.71
CA SER A 229 -6.58 14.20 12.68
C SER A 229 -5.88 15.42 13.30
N VAL A 230 -4.63 15.26 13.76
CA VAL A 230 -3.85 16.36 14.34
C VAL A 230 -3.60 17.47 13.31
N ILE A 231 -3.25 17.13 12.06
CA ILE A 231 -3.08 18.09 10.98
C ILE A 231 -4.40 18.83 10.71
N ALA A 232 -5.51 18.10 10.66
CA ALA A 232 -6.82 18.69 10.40
C ALA A 232 -7.23 19.74 11.42
N ASP A 233 -6.76 19.63 12.67
CA ASP A 233 -7.03 20.57 13.77
C ASP A 233 -5.89 21.60 13.99
N SER A 234 -4.78 21.51 13.26
CA SER A 234 -3.64 22.41 13.37
C SER A 234 -3.80 23.70 12.54
N ASP A 235 -2.83 24.62 12.66
CA ASP A 235 -2.74 25.84 11.82
C ASP A 235 -2.04 25.62 10.48
N LEU A 236 -1.70 24.37 10.15
CA LEU A 236 -1.08 24.03 8.87
C LEU A 236 -2.00 24.35 7.69
N LYS A 237 -1.42 24.81 6.60
CA LYS A 237 -2.15 25.24 5.40
C LYS A 237 -1.35 24.99 4.13
N ASP A 238 -2.08 25.03 3.00
CA ASP A 238 -1.55 24.89 1.65
C ASP A 238 -0.84 23.55 1.41
N LEU A 239 -1.17 22.49 2.17
CA LEU A 239 -0.57 21.18 2.02
C LEU A 239 -0.90 20.57 0.67
N GLY A 240 -0.03 19.70 0.19
CA GLY A 240 -0.22 18.87 -0.99
C GLY A 240 -0.31 17.39 -0.63
N VAL A 241 -0.78 16.58 -1.57
CA VAL A 241 -0.80 15.12 -1.45
C VAL A 241 -0.14 14.49 -2.67
N HIS A 242 0.79 13.58 -2.41
CA HIS A 242 1.36 12.67 -3.39
C HIS A 242 1.68 11.37 -2.65
N THR A 243 0.84 10.37 -2.80
CA THR A 243 0.82 9.20 -1.93
C THR A 243 0.62 7.92 -2.73
N GLU A 244 1.07 6.80 -2.20
CA GLU A 244 0.75 5.48 -2.74
C GLU A 244 -0.74 5.21 -2.60
N MET A 245 -1.22 5.24 -1.37
CA MET A 245 -2.60 4.97 -1.03
C MET A 245 -3.33 6.23 -0.59
N TYR A 246 -4.49 6.50 -1.18
CA TYR A 246 -5.41 7.55 -0.75
C TYR A 246 -6.30 7.02 0.38
N VAL A 247 -6.42 7.78 1.47
CA VAL A 247 -7.12 7.38 2.70
C VAL A 247 -8.04 8.49 3.20
N ASP A 248 -9.01 8.12 4.06
CA ASP A 248 -10.01 9.06 4.63
C ASP A 248 -9.40 10.31 5.27
N ALA A 249 -8.23 10.20 5.89
CA ALA A 249 -7.53 11.33 6.48
C ALA A 249 -7.28 12.48 5.49
N PHE A 250 -7.02 12.18 4.22
CA PHE A 250 -6.86 13.22 3.19
C PHE A 250 -8.18 13.91 2.85
N VAL A 251 -9.29 13.16 2.85
CA VAL A 251 -10.63 13.74 2.67
C VAL A 251 -10.93 14.73 3.81
N ASP A 252 -10.71 14.32 5.05
CA ASP A 252 -10.95 15.15 6.22
C ASP A 252 -10.11 16.44 6.22
N MET A 253 -8.83 16.32 5.94
CA MET A 253 -7.93 17.47 5.79
C MET A 253 -8.34 18.39 4.63
N THR A 254 -8.82 17.83 3.51
CA THR A 254 -9.31 18.62 2.36
C THR A 254 -10.58 19.37 2.72
N MET A 255 -11.54 18.71 3.35
CA MET A 255 -12.81 19.34 3.78
C MET A 255 -12.60 20.46 4.82
N LYS A 256 -11.52 20.36 5.60
CA LYS A 256 -11.10 21.41 6.55
C LYS A 256 -10.22 22.49 5.90
N GLY A 257 -10.00 22.45 4.59
CA GLY A 257 -9.23 23.44 3.84
C GLY A 257 -7.71 23.41 4.07
N LYS A 258 -7.18 22.30 4.62
CA LYS A 258 -5.74 22.15 4.86
C LYS A 258 -4.97 21.80 3.59
N ILE A 259 -5.61 21.08 2.65
CA ILE A 259 -5.01 20.60 1.41
C ILE A 259 -5.52 21.45 0.25
N THR A 260 -4.61 22.18 -0.39
CA THR A 260 -4.88 22.97 -1.61
C THR A 260 -4.05 22.46 -2.80
N GLY A 261 -2.90 21.85 -2.55
CA GLY A 261 -1.93 21.47 -3.58
C GLY A 261 -1.26 22.66 -4.28
N ALA A 262 -1.51 23.88 -3.81
CA ALA A 262 -1.04 25.11 -4.48
C ALA A 262 0.49 25.27 -4.49
N LYS A 263 1.17 24.66 -3.54
CA LYS A 263 2.64 24.73 -3.38
C LYS A 263 3.39 23.56 -4.00
N LYS A 264 2.70 22.53 -4.51
CA LYS A 264 3.37 21.42 -5.20
C LYS A 264 4.14 21.91 -6.42
N ASN A 265 5.35 21.40 -6.63
CA ASN A 265 6.19 21.72 -7.79
C ASN A 265 5.61 21.09 -9.08
N ILE A 266 5.05 19.89 -8.96
CA ILE A 266 4.39 19.13 -10.03
C ILE A 266 2.96 18.80 -9.62
N ASP A 267 2.11 18.51 -10.56
CA ASP A 267 0.69 18.16 -10.32
C ASP A 267 -0.01 19.16 -9.38
N ARG A 268 0.21 20.46 -9.62
CA ARG A 268 -0.36 21.53 -8.78
C ARG A 268 -1.87 21.42 -8.75
N PHE A 269 -2.43 21.65 -7.56
CA PHE A 269 -3.87 21.54 -7.28
C PHE A 269 -4.43 20.13 -7.45
N ARG A 270 -3.58 19.10 -7.56
CA ARG A 270 -3.99 17.69 -7.62
C ARG A 270 -3.45 16.91 -6.44
N GLN A 271 -4.27 16.02 -5.91
CA GLN A 271 -3.88 15.02 -4.94
C GLN A 271 -3.60 13.72 -5.70
N THR A 272 -2.33 13.38 -5.84
CA THR A 272 -1.86 12.26 -6.67
C THR A 272 -1.78 10.97 -5.85
N TYR A 273 -2.28 9.86 -6.39
CA TYR A 273 -2.27 8.56 -5.70
C TYR A 273 -2.28 7.39 -6.69
N ALA A 274 -1.79 6.20 -6.26
CA ALA A 274 -1.80 4.98 -7.07
C ALA A 274 -3.09 4.17 -6.89
N PHE A 275 -3.61 4.10 -5.67
CA PHE A 275 -4.90 3.47 -5.37
C PHE A 275 -5.53 4.10 -4.12
N GLY A 276 -6.84 3.91 -3.96
CA GLY A 276 -7.61 4.39 -2.82
C GLY A 276 -8.28 3.25 -2.08
N PHE A 277 -8.28 3.33 -0.74
CA PHE A 277 -8.86 2.32 0.11
C PHE A 277 -9.35 2.94 1.42
N GLY A 278 -10.67 2.98 1.64
CA GLY A 278 -11.25 3.65 2.80
C GLY A 278 -12.76 3.46 2.92
N SER A 279 -13.42 4.43 3.53
CA SER A 279 -14.85 4.44 3.77
C SER A 279 -15.66 4.78 2.51
N GLN A 280 -16.98 4.61 2.56
CA GLN A 280 -17.89 5.06 1.50
C GLN A 280 -17.76 6.58 1.26
N LYS A 281 -17.59 7.37 2.34
CA LYS A 281 -17.36 8.83 2.26
C LYS A 281 -16.16 9.15 1.36
N MET A 282 -15.08 8.37 1.47
CA MET A 282 -13.90 8.56 0.63
C MET A 282 -14.21 8.23 -0.83
N TYR A 283 -14.90 7.13 -1.10
CA TYR A 283 -15.28 6.78 -2.48
C TYR A 283 -16.23 7.81 -3.11
N ASP A 284 -17.19 8.32 -2.35
CA ASP A 284 -18.07 9.41 -2.79
C ASP A 284 -17.29 10.70 -3.10
N PHE A 285 -16.25 10.98 -2.31
CA PHE A 285 -15.35 12.11 -2.55
C PHE A 285 -14.45 11.90 -3.79
N MET A 286 -14.09 10.65 -4.10
CA MET A 286 -13.24 10.33 -5.25
C MET A 286 -13.99 10.38 -6.58
N ASP A 287 -15.30 10.18 -6.57
CA ASP A 287 -16.12 10.08 -7.77
C ASP A 287 -16.14 11.39 -8.56
N ASP A 288 -15.70 11.34 -9.81
CA ASP A 288 -15.57 12.47 -10.75
C ASP A 288 -14.92 13.75 -10.15
N ASN A 289 -14.02 13.59 -9.18
CA ASN A 289 -13.40 14.71 -8.49
C ASN A 289 -12.11 15.19 -9.20
N PRO A 290 -12.13 16.38 -9.83
CA PRO A 290 -10.95 16.90 -10.53
C PRO A 290 -9.80 17.35 -9.61
N GLN A 291 -9.99 17.41 -8.29
CA GLN A 291 -8.89 17.68 -7.35
C GLN A 291 -7.99 16.45 -7.17
N LEU A 292 -8.45 15.27 -7.59
CA LEU A 292 -7.74 14.00 -7.47
C LEU A 292 -7.08 13.62 -8.80
N MET A 293 -5.99 12.87 -8.70
CA MET A 293 -5.28 12.34 -9.85
C MET A 293 -4.85 10.90 -9.57
N SER A 294 -5.64 9.96 -10.05
CA SER A 294 -5.24 8.56 -10.10
C SER A 294 -4.10 8.39 -11.11
N ALA A 295 -3.02 7.73 -10.74
CA ALA A 295 -1.83 7.57 -11.57
C ALA A 295 -1.17 6.20 -11.36
N PRO A 296 -0.41 5.68 -12.35
CA PRO A 296 0.27 4.41 -12.19
C PRO A 296 1.35 4.47 -11.09
N VAL A 297 1.62 3.32 -10.48
CA VAL A 297 2.50 3.26 -9.31
C VAL A 297 3.96 3.56 -9.62
N ASP A 298 4.41 3.35 -10.85
CA ASP A 298 5.74 3.75 -11.33
C ASP A 298 5.87 5.27 -11.57
N TYR A 299 4.79 6.03 -11.40
CA TYR A 299 4.80 7.48 -11.28
C TYR A 299 4.69 7.92 -9.82
N THR A 300 3.69 7.44 -9.09
CA THR A 300 3.44 7.88 -7.70
C THR A 300 4.57 7.51 -6.76
N ASN A 301 5.17 6.34 -6.95
CA ASN A 301 6.22 5.78 -6.10
C ASN A 301 7.63 5.93 -6.70
N ASP A 302 7.79 6.56 -7.88
CA ASP A 302 9.11 6.80 -8.44
C ASP A 302 9.92 7.76 -7.53
N VAL A 303 11.05 7.26 -7.05
CA VAL A 303 11.95 8.04 -6.17
C VAL A 303 12.35 9.38 -6.79
N ARG A 304 12.51 9.45 -8.13
CA ARG A 304 12.85 10.69 -8.85
C ARG A 304 11.67 11.67 -8.84
N VAL A 305 10.45 11.17 -9.01
CA VAL A 305 9.22 11.99 -8.95
C VAL A 305 9.04 12.53 -7.53
N ILE A 306 9.09 11.66 -6.52
CA ILE A 306 8.96 12.05 -5.10
C ILE A 306 10.02 13.08 -4.73
N SER A 307 11.28 12.86 -5.09
CA SER A 307 12.40 13.77 -4.76
C SER A 307 12.33 15.12 -5.46
N SER A 308 11.57 15.22 -6.55
CA SER A 308 11.37 16.50 -7.27
C SER A 308 10.33 17.41 -6.60
N ILE A 309 9.58 16.89 -5.62
CA ILE A 309 8.58 17.65 -4.85
C ILE A 309 9.25 18.20 -3.60
N ASP A 310 9.34 19.54 -3.47
CA ASP A 310 9.91 20.19 -2.29
C ASP A 310 9.09 19.90 -1.02
N ASP A 311 9.75 19.90 0.15
CA ASP A 311 9.16 19.67 1.46
C ASP A 311 8.29 18.40 1.52
N PHE A 312 8.77 17.32 0.91
CA PHE A 312 8.04 16.04 0.89
C PHE A 312 8.11 15.35 2.25
N ILE A 313 6.97 15.06 2.84
CA ILE A 313 6.86 14.41 4.15
C ILE A 313 6.26 13.01 3.98
N SER A 314 7.07 12.00 4.24
CA SER A 314 6.68 10.59 4.21
C SER A 314 6.51 10.05 5.62
N ILE A 315 5.36 9.43 5.91
CA ILE A 315 5.01 8.93 7.26
C ILE A 315 4.56 7.47 7.14
N ASN A 316 5.36 6.56 7.67
CA ASN A 316 5.14 5.12 7.56
C ASN A 316 5.32 4.42 8.91
N ASN A 317 4.52 3.37 9.15
CA ASN A 317 4.63 2.53 10.33
C ASN A 317 5.69 1.45 10.18
N ALA A 318 6.28 1.05 11.31
CA ALA A 318 7.14 -0.12 11.40
C ALA A 318 6.64 -1.13 12.44
N VAL A 319 7.07 -2.37 12.29
CA VAL A 319 6.86 -3.44 13.28
C VAL A 319 7.92 -3.38 14.35
N ASP A 320 9.19 -3.42 13.98
CA ASP A 320 10.36 -3.38 14.89
C ASP A 320 11.46 -2.53 14.24
N ILE A 321 12.36 -1.98 15.11
CA ILE A 321 13.61 -1.35 14.71
C ILE A 321 14.72 -1.83 15.63
N ASP A 322 15.93 -2.04 15.11
CA ASP A 322 17.09 -2.39 15.95
C ASP A 322 18.00 -1.18 16.25
N LEU A 323 18.95 -1.37 17.15
CA LEU A 323 19.88 -0.33 17.59
C LEU A 323 20.82 0.16 16.48
N TYR A 324 20.93 -0.57 15.37
CA TYR A 324 21.65 -0.09 14.18
C TYR A 324 20.77 0.80 13.30
N GLY A 325 19.45 0.83 13.52
CA GLY A 325 18.48 1.59 12.73
C GLY A 325 17.95 0.81 11.52
N GLN A 326 18.05 -0.52 11.51
CA GLN A 326 17.37 -1.37 10.54
C GLN A 326 15.89 -1.48 10.91
N VAL A 327 15.02 -1.25 9.93
CA VAL A 327 13.56 -1.22 10.10
C VAL A 327 12.93 -2.47 9.48
N SER A 328 12.14 -3.19 10.25
CA SER A 328 11.24 -4.24 9.76
C SER A 328 9.80 -3.75 9.77
N SER A 329 9.14 -3.77 8.62
CA SER A 329 7.71 -3.48 8.46
C SER A 329 6.94 -4.65 7.87
N GLU A 330 7.64 -5.66 7.36
CA GLU A 330 7.08 -6.81 6.65
C GLU A 330 6.89 -8.04 7.51
N SER A 331 7.70 -8.20 8.57
CA SER A 331 7.68 -9.41 9.39
C SER A 331 8.08 -9.16 10.84
N SER A 332 7.85 -10.15 11.71
CA SER A 332 8.45 -10.24 13.04
C SER A 332 8.99 -11.66 13.20
N GLY A 333 10.29 -11.84 13.05
CA GLY A 333 10.88 -13.14 12.80
C GLY A 333 10.34 -13.71 11.47
N PHE A 334 10.11 -15.00 11.43
CA PHE A 334 9.53 -15.70 10.28
C PHE A 334 8.04 -15.41 10.07
N LYS A 335 7.38 -14.75 11.03
CA LYS A 335 5.96 -14.42 10.88
C LYS A 335 5.77 -13.26 9.94
N HIS A 336 5.15 -13.51 8.80
CA HIS A 336 4.79 -12.49 7.82
C HIS A 336 3.69 -11.56 8.35
N ILE A 337 3.84 -10.25 8.15
CA ILE A 337 2.92 -9.22 8.61
C ILE A 337 2.31 -8.48 7.43
N SER A 338 3.13 -8.10 6.43
CA SER A 338 2.75 -7.23 5.32
C SER A 338 3.61 -7.57 4.10
N GLY A 339 3.74 -6.66 3.16
CA GLY A 339 4.70 -6.70 2.05
C GLY A 339 5.56 -5.45 2.05
N ALA A 340 6.53 -5.38 1.14
CA ALA A 340 7.41 -4.22 0.99
C ALA A 340 6.60 -2.96 0.65
N GLY A 341 5.58 -3.09 -0.22
CA GLY A 341 4.83 -1.93 -0.71
C GLY A 341 5.77 -0.86 -1.26
N GLY A 342 5.41 0.40 -1.08
CA GLY A 342 6.22 1.55 -1.45
C GLY A 342 6.98 2.21 -0.30
N GLN A 343 7.04 1.60 0.88
CA GLN A 343 7.69 2.26 2.03
C GLN A 343 9.11 2.70 1.71
N LEU A 344 9.92 1.85 1.10
CA LEU A 344 11.30 2.18 0.76
C LEU A 344 11.38 3.26 -0.33
N ASP A 345 10.45 3.27 -1.28
CA ASP A 345 10.37 4.29 -2.32
C ASP A 345 10.19 5.69 -1.69
N PHE A 346 9.23 5.81 -0.77
CA PHE A 346 8.94 7.07 -0.07
C PHE A 346 10.02 7.46 0.94
N VAL A 347 10.64 6.50 1.63
CA VAL A 347 11.80 6.76 2.51
C VAL A 347 12.95 7.39 1.73
N LEU A 348 13.27 6.83 0.55
CA LEU A 348 14.33 7.35 -0.32
C LEU A 348 13.95 8.69 -0.93
N GLY A 349 12.77 8.78 -1.55
CA GLY A 349 12.31 9.98 -2.26
C GLY A 349 12.17 11.18 -1.33
N ALA A 350 11.57 10.99 -0.15
CA ALA A 350 11.41 12.06 0.83
C ALA A 350 12.76 12.58 1.37
N TYR A 351 13.75 11.69 1.60
CA TYR A 351 15.07 12.15 2.02
C TYR A 351 15.81 12.94 0.94
N LEU A 352 15.62 12.58 -0.32
CA LEU A 352 16.23 13.27 -1.47
C LEU A 352 15.50 14.56 -1.85
N SER A 353 14.25 14.73 -1.42
CA SER A 353 13.49 15.96 -1.62
C SER A 353 14.12 17.12 -0.87
N LYS A 354 14.15 18.32 -1.48
CA LYS A 354 14.62 19.53 -0.83
C LYS A 354 13.68 19.90 0.32
N GLY A 355 14.21 19.93 1.55
CA GLY A 355 13.43 20.14 2.77
C GLY A 355 12.63 18.91 3.23
N GLY A 356 12.68 17.82 2.47
CA GLY A 356 11.88 16.62 2.72
C GLY A 356 12.35 15.80 3.92
N LYS A 357 11.41 15.08 4.53
CA LYS A 357 11.66 14.23 5.71
C LYS A 357 10.88 12.93 5.60
N SER A 358 11.53 11.84 6.01
CA SER A 358 10.89 10.52 6.14
C SER A 358 10.80 10.13 7.60
N PHE A 359 9.60 9.82 8.07
CA PHE A 359 9.31 9.39 9.43
C PHE A 359 8.92 7.91 9.46
N ILE A 360 9.65 7.13 10.26
CA ILE A 360 9.29 5.78 10.64
C ILE A 360 8.70 5.83 12.05
N CYS A 361 7.45 5.42 12.17
CA CYS A 361 6.66 5.55 13.39
C CYS A 361 6.35 4.19 13.98
N LEU A 362 6.46 4.08 15.29
CA LEU A 362 6.03 2.88 16.01
C LEU A 362 5.71 3.23 17.48
N ALA A 363 4.74 2.54 18.07
CA ALA A 363 4.67 2.50 19.53
C ALA A 363 5.94 1.82 20.05
N SER A 364 6.54 2.34 21.11
CA SER A 364 7.81 1.80 21.66
C SER A 364 7.69 0.35 22.14
N THR A 365 6.46 -0.11 22.43
CA THR A 365 6.17 -1.44 22.95
C THR A 365 4.97 -2.09 22.26
N MET A 366 4.84 -3.39 22.46
CA MET A 366 3.66 -4.18 22.13
C MET A 366 3.35 -5.17 23.26
N LYS A 367 2.09 -5.57 23.40
CA LYS A 367 1.67 -6.67 24.27
C LYS A 367 1.52 -7.95 23.45
N ASP A 368 2.02 -9.05 23.98
CA ASP A 368 1.75 -10.38 23.44
C ASP A 368 0.34 -10.88 23.83
N LYS A 369 -0.01 -12.10 23.40
CA LYS A 369 -1.32 -12.70 23.70
C LYS A 369 -1.52 -12.98 25.21
N GLN A 370 -0.45 -13.08 25.96
CA GLN A 370 -0.44 -13.29 27.40
C GLN A 370 -0.47 -11.95 28.19
N GLY A 371 -0.37 -10.82 27.48
CA GLY A 371 -0.36 -9.49 28.09
C GLY A 371 1.04 -8.99 28.47
N ASN A 372 2.10 -9.75 28.21
CA ASN A 372 3.47 -9.33 28.50
C ASN A 372 3.89 -8.19 27.57
N LEU A 373 4.57 -7.22 28.13
CA LEU A 373 5.08 -6.07 27.40
C LEU A 373 6.43 -6.41 26.75
N HIS A 374 6.61 -6.04 25.48
CA HIS A 374 7.82 -6.25 24.71
C HIS A 374 8.24 -4.95 24.02
N SER A 375 9.53 -4.63 24.05
CA SER A 375 10.08 -3.50 23.29
C SER A 375 10.00 -3.78 21.80
N ARG A 376 9.66 -2.73 21.01
CA ARG A 376 9.79 -2.73 19.54
C ARG A 376 11.10 -2.12 19.07
N ILE A 377 11.82 -1.42 19.94
CA ILE A 377 13.22 -1.07 19.74
C ILE A 377 14.03 -2.22 20.31
N ARG A 378 14.82 -2.89 19.48
CA ARG A 378 15.50 -4.16 19.80
C ARG A 378 17.01 -4.02 19.70
N PRO A 379 17.80 -4.82 20.42
CA PRO A 379 19.26 -4.90 20.24
C PRO A 379 19.63 -5.25 18.80
N ALA A 380 18.97 -6.26 18.24
CA ALA A 380 18.98 -6.69 16.84
C ALA A 380 17.57 -7.14 16.45
N LEU A 381 17.23 -7.06 15.18
CA LEU A 381 15.98 -7.63 14.68
C LEU A 381 15.93 -9.13 15.02
N LYS A 382 14.73 -9.66 15.24
CA LYS A 382 14.55 -11.10 15.47
C LYS A 382 15.06 -11.88 14.28
N GLU A 383 15.63 -13.06 14.54
CA GLU A 383 16.01 -14.01 13.51
C GLU A 383 14.83 -14.25 12.53
N GLY A 384 15.12 -14.21 11.23
CA GLY A 384 14.11 -14.35 10.17
C GLY A 384 13.33 -13.07 9.84
N SER A 385 13.55 -11.97 10.58
CA SER A 385 12.89 -10.68 10.22
C SER A 385 13.44 -10.11 8.91
N ILE A 386 12.53 -9.59 8.10
CA ILE A 386 12.86 -8.92 6.85
C ILE A 386 13.20 -7.45 7.12
N VAL A 387 14.29 -6.97 6.56
CA VAL A 387 14.68 -5.55 6.61
C VAL A 387 13.97 -4.82 5.46
N THR A 388 12.95 -4.03 5.78
CA THR A 388 12.22 -3.22 4.80
C THR A 388 12.97 -1.95 4.45
N ALA A 389 13.52 -1.23 5.44
CA ALA A 389 14.40 -0.11 5.23
C ALA A 389 15.75 -0.35 5.90
N THR A 390 16.83 -0.26 5.12
CA THR A 390 18.17 -0.45 5.66
C THR A 390 18.58 0.71 6.55
N ARG A 391 19.52 0.46 7.46
CA ARG A 391 20.03 1.48 8.39
C ARG A 391 20.57 2.75 7.70
N ALA A 392 21.07 2.64 6.47
CA ALA A 392 21.56 3.77 5.70
C ALA A 392 20.42 4.67 5.21
N ASN A 393 19.22 4.14 5.03
CA ASN A 393 18.06 4.84 4.48
C ASN A 393 17.17 5.45 5.56
N THR A 394 17.13 4.87 6.77
CA THR A 394 16.32 5.37 7.88
C THR A 394 16.70 6.81 8.24
N HIS A 395 15.69 7.70 8.23
CA HIS A 395 15.89 9.13 8.51
C HIS A 395 15.42 9.48 9.94
N TYR A 396 14.13 9.79 10.12
CA TYR A 396 13.55 10.01 11.45
C TYR A 396 12.88 8.74 11.96
N VAL A 397 13.04 8.50 13.27
CA VAL A 397 12.27 7.48 14.01
C VAL A 397 11.52 8.17 15.13
N VAL A 398 10.23 7.83 15.29
CA VAL A 398 9.34 8.48 16.24
C VAL A 398 8.60 7.44 17.06
N THR A 399 8.62 7.63 18.39
CA THR A 399 7.79 6.90 19.35
C THR A 399 7.05 7.90 20.26
N GLU A 400 6.23 7.42 21.17
CA GLU A 400 5.56 8.24 22.19
C GLU A 400 6.53 8.90 23.19
N TYR A 401 7.83 8.54 23.15
CA TYR A 401 8.90 9.12 23.98
C TYR A 401 9.77 10.12 23.25
N GLY A 402 9.51 10.38 21.98
CA GLY A 402 10.20 11.41 21.22
C GLY A 402 10.55 11.01 19.79
N LYS A 403 11.32 11.86 19.13
CA LYS A 403 11.80 11.69 17.76
C LYS A 403 13.31 11.82 17.68
N VAL A 404 13.94 11.06 16.78
CA VAL A 404 15.38 11.08 16.55
C VAL A 404 15.70 11.04 15.05
N ASN A 405 16.67 11.84 14.63
CA ASN A 405 17.24 11.76 13.29
C ASN A 405 18.46 10.85 13.33
N LEU A 406 18.48 9.82 12.47
CA LEU A 406 19.55 8.81 12.43
C LEU A 406 20.55 9.01 11.27
N LYS A 407 20.34 9.98 10.39
CA LYS A 407 21.23 10.17 9.24
C LYS A 407 22.62 10.61 9.66
N GLY A 408 23.64 9.95 9.10
CA GLY A 408 25.05 10.29 9.32
C GLY A 408 25.61 9.90 10.67
N LEU A 409 24.80 9.31 11.58
CA LEU A 409 25.25 8.94 12.92
C LEU A 409 26.03 7.62 12.91
N SER A 410 27.05 7.56 13.76
CA SER A 410 27.78 6.32 14.06
C SER A 410 26.91 5.30 14.81
N ALA A 411 27.37 4.06 14.91
CA ALA A 411 26.59 3.00 15.54
C ALA A 411 26.23 3.31 17.01
N TRP A 412 27.16 3.86 17.78
CA TRP A 412 26.90 4.20 19.18
C TRP A 412 25.93 5.37 19.32
N GLU A 413 26.02 6.39 18.47
CA GLU A 413 25.08 7.51 18.48
C GLU A 413 23.65 7.06 18.13
N ARG A 414 23.51 6.15 17.15
CA ARG A 414 22.22 5.54 16.81
C ARG A 414 21.64 4.80 18.00
N ALA A 415 22.44 3.94 18.64
CA ALA A 415 22.03 3.18 19.81
C ALA A 415 21.57 4.10 20.94
N GLU A 416 22.38 5.12 21.28
CA GLU A 416 22.05 6.11 22.32
C GLU A 416 20.70 6.82 22.02
N LYS A 417 20.52 7.32 20.81
CA LYS A 417 19.31 8.03 20.42
C LYS A 417 18.08 7.13 20.41
N LEU A 418 18.18 5.92 19.88
CA LEU A 418 17.07 4.95 19.85
C LEU A 418 16.70 4.47 21.25
N ILE A 419 17.69 4.25 22.13
CA ILE A 419 17.44 3.91 23.55
C ILE A 419 16.73 5.09 24.23
N GLY A 420 17.09 6.33 23.91
CA GLY A 420 16.45 7.53 24.45
C GLY A 420 14.95 7.62 24.18
N ILE A 421 14.49 7.09 23.05
CA ILE A 421 13.06 7.05 22.68
C ILE A 421 12.40 5.68 22.91
N ALA A 422 13.10 4.72 23.52
CA ALA A 422 12.54 3.45 23.96
C ALA A 422 11.71 3.63 25.24
N HIS A 423 10.80 2.68 25.49
CA HIS A 423 10.07 2.64 26.76
C HIS A 423 11.06 2.55 27.94
N PRO A 424 10.89 3.36 29.01
CA PRO A 424 11.84 3.42 30.13
C PRO A 424 12.25 2.07 30.70
N ASP A 425 11.31 1.14 30.87
CA ASP A 425 11.54 -0.18 31.49
C ASP A 425 12.52 -1.05 30.66
N PHE A 426 12.77 -0.74 29.40
CA PHE A 426 13.66 -1.53 28.53
C PHE A 426 15.03 -0.86 28.30
N ARG A 427 15.22 0.39 28.73
CA ARG A 427 16.45 1.15 28.42
C ARG A 427 17.72 0.51 29.00
N GLU A 428 17.68 0.07 30.26
CA GLU A 428 18.83 -0.57 30.88
C GLU A 428 19.22 -1.88 30.17
N GLU A 429 18.25 -2.70 29.81
CA GLU A 429 18.49 -3.92 29.05
C GLU A 429 19.12 -3.60 27.68
N LEU A 430 18.57 -2.60 26.96
CA LEU A 430 19.09 -2.18 25.67
C LEU A 430 20.53 -1.64 25.76
N ILE A 431 20.89 -0.92 26.85
CA ILE A 431 22.25 -0.44 27.09
C ILE A 431 23.20 -1.66 27.30
N LYS A 432 22.84 -2.61 28.18
CA LYS A 432 23.62 -3.82 28.38
C LYS A 432 23.88 -4.61 27.10
N GLU A 433 22.87 -4.76 26.28
CA GLU A 433 23.02 -5.44 24.99
C GLU A 433 23.86 -4.60 24.01
N ALA A 434 23.76 -3.28 24.01
CA ALA A 434 24.62 -2.40 23.22
C ALA A 434 26.10 -2.49 23.66
N GLU A 435 26.38 -2.55 24.96
CA GLU A 435 27.73 -2.77 25.52
C GLU A 435 28.32 -4.12 25.11
N LYS A 436 27.53 -5.19 25.25
CA LYS A 436 27.90 -6.55 24.85
C LYS A 436 28.26 -6.69 23.39
N ASN A 437 27.55 -5.96 22.53
CA ASN A 437 27.74 -5.98 21.06
C ASN A 437 28.73 -4.90 20.59
N ASN A 438 29.42 -4.20 21.46
CA ASN A 438 30.41 -3.16 21.17
C ASN A 438 29.86 -1.98 20.33
N ILE A 439 28.57 -1.67 20.47
CA ILE A 439 27.92 -0.50 19.85
C ILE A 439 27.54 0.57 20.85
N TRP A 440 28.03 0.45 22.10
CA TRP A 440 27.94 1.48 23.14
C TRP A 440 29.30 2.09 23.42
N ARG A 441 29.38 3.43 23.47
CA ARG A 441 30.69 4.05 23.72
C ARG A 441 31.11 3.88 25.20
N LYS A 442 32.40 3.58 25.40
CA LYS A 442 32.93 3.34 26.74
C LYS A 442 33.02 4.62 27.60
N SER A 443 33.10 5.79 26.96
CA SER A 443 33.22 7.10 27.63
C SER A 443 31.90 7.66 28.17
N ASN A 444 30.77 6.99 27.96
CA ASN A 444 29.45 7.40 28.44
C ASN A 444 29.01 6.70 29.73
N LYS A 445 29.95 6.19 30.51
CA LYS A 445 29.65 5.57 31.80
C LYS A 445 29.39 6.60 32.86
#